data_ddf4d50e806fa9900b5f566e7a27a444
#
_entry.id   ddf4d50e806fa9900b5f566e7a27a444
#
_cell.length_a   1.000
_cell.length_b   1.000
_cell.length_c   1.000
_cell.angle_alpha   90.00
_cell.angle_beta   90.00
_cell.angle_gamma   90.00
#
_symmetry.space_group_name_H-M   'P 1'
#
loop_
_entity.id
_entity.type
_entity.pdbx_description
1 polymer ?
#
loop_
_entity_poly.entity_id
_entity_poly.type
_entity_poly.pdbx_seq_one_letter_code
_entity_poly.pdbx_strand_id
1 'polypeptide(L)'
;MPSRKTILVLHLAGQYPLAGVLWQALHYLVGLRDLGHDVYYAEESGAPPYDPRVKSIVADPTYNVACLQQTLTRFGFADHWGYWDQGEDRHYGLSRDQLRVLHERADVIVNLCGA
;
A
#
# COMPACT_ATOMS: atom_id res chain seq x y z
N MET A 1 -15.59 -17.88 -17.20
CA MET A 1 -15.12 -17.23 -15.97
C MET A 1 -13.77 -16.59 -16.23
N PRO A 2 -13.62 -15.31 -15.93
CA PRO A 2 -12.29 -14.71 -16.00
C PRO A 2 -11.38 -15.37 -14.96
N SER A 3 -10.13 -15.58 -15.34
CA SER A 3 -9.14 -16.16 -14.44
C SER A 3 -8.86 -15.20 -13.29
N ARG A 4 -8.72 -15.74 -12.08
CA ARG A 4 -8.24 -14.96 -10.95
C ARG A 4 -6.80 -14.52 -11.19
N LYS A 5 -6.55 -13.24 -11.08
CA LYS A 5 -5.22 -12.65 -11.23
C LYS A 5 -4.66 -12.24 -9.89
N THR A 6 -3.34 -12.27 -9.75
CA THR A 6 -2.65 -11.63 -8.64
C THR A 6 -2.26 -10.23 -9.08
N ILE A 7 -2.77 -9.21 -8.39
CA ILE A 7 -2.59 -7.81 -8.75
C ILE A 7 -1.92 -7.07 -7.61
N LEU A 8 -0.86 -6.35 -7.93
CA LEU A 8 -0.17 -5.48 -6.97
C LEU A 8 -0.46 -4.02 -7.32
N VAL A 9 -1.04 -3.30 -6.37
CA VAL A 9 -1.34 -1.86 -6.51
C VAL A 9 -0.30 -1.06 -5.77
N LEU A 10 0.33 -0.11 -6.45
CA LEU A 10 1.33 0.80 -5.88
C LEU A 10 0.73 2.20 -5.78
N HIS A 11 0.85 2.81 -4.61
CA HIS A 11 0.37 4.17 -4.36
C HIS A 11 1.11 4.79 -3.17
N LEU A 12 0.66 5.95 -2.71
CA LEU A 12 1.31 6.74 -1.67
C LEU A 12 0.36 7.06 -0.50
N ALA A 13 -0.59 6.16 -0.20
CA ALA A 13 -1.62 6.41 0.81
C ALA A 13 -1.06 6.47 2.25
N GLY A 14 0.03 5.76 2.53
CA GLY A 14 0.73 5.84 3.81
C GLY A 14 1.64 7.05 3.87
N GLN A 15 2.37 7.36 2.79
CA GLN A 15 3.21 8.54 2.71
C GLN A 15 2.39 9.83 2.85
N TYR A 16 1.20 9.86 2.26
CA TYR A 16 0.26 10.97 2.34
C TYR A 16 -1.10 10.45 2.81
N PRO A 17 -1.30 10.30 4.14
CA PRO A 17 -2.54 9.70 4.66
C PRO A 17 -3.69 10.71 4.66
N LEU A 18 -3.99 11.22 3.49
CA LEU A 18 -5.08 12.14 3.23
C LEU A 18 -6.26 11.40 2.65
N ALA A 19 -7.47 11.85 2.96
CA ALA A 19 -8.71 11.15 2.60
C ALA A 19 -8.79 10.81 1.11
N GLY A 20 -8.46 11.76 0.24
CA GLY A 20 -8.52 11.54 -1.21
C GLY A 20 -7.54 10.47 -1.71
N VAL A 21 -6.34 10.43 -1.15
CA VAL A 21 -5.32 9.44 -1.52
C VAL A 21 -5.72 8.05 -1.03
N LEU A 22 -6.19 7.96 0.21
CA LEU A 22 -6.69 6.71 0.79
C LEU A 22 -7.88 6.16 0.00
N TRP A 23 -8.86 7.00 -0.32
CA TRP A 23 -10.04 6.58 -1.08
C TRP A 23 -9.68 6.12 -2.49
N GLN A 24 -8.74 6.78 -3.14
CA GLN A 24 -8.28 6.36 -4.47
C GLN A 24 -7.69 4.95 -4.42
N ALA A 25 -6.82 4.68 -3.45
CA ALA A 25 -6.26 3.34 -3.26
C ALA A 25 -7.37 2.32 -3.02
N LEU A 26 -8.31 2.62 -2.11
CA LEU A 26 -9.40 1.71 -1.75
C LEU A 26 -10.31 1.40 -2.93
N HIS A 27 -10.63 2.38 -3.77
CA HIS A 27 -11.47 2.13 -4.96
C HIS A 27 -10.86 1.06 -5.85
N TYR A 28 -9.55 1.11 -6.11
CA TYR A 28 -8.88 0.10 -6.91
C TYR A 28 -8.79 -1.24 -6.18
N LEU A 29 -8.41 -1.22 -4.90
CA LEU A 29 -8.25 -2.46 -4.12
C LEU A 29 -9.57 -3.22 -3.99
N VAL A 30 -10.62 -2.53 -3.57
CA VAL A 30 -11.95 -3.13 -3.37
C VAL A 30 -12.57 -3.52 -4.70
N GLY A 31 -12.50 -2.65 -5.71
CA GLY A 31 -13.06 -2.92 -7.02
C GLY A 31 -12.45 -4.15 -7.69
N LEU A 32 -11.12 -4.25 -7.66
CA LEU A 32 -10.42 -5.40 -8.25
C LEU A 32 -10.70 -6.70 -7.47
N ARG A 33 -10.76 -6.62 -6.14
CA ARG A 33 -11.12 -7.77 -5.30
C ARG A 33 -12.54 -8.24 -5.61
N ASP A 34 -13.47 -7.32 -5.75
CA ASP A 34 -14.87 -7.66 -6.05
C ASP A 34 -15.04 -8.30 -7.42
N LEU A 35 -14.10 -8.06 -8.33
CA LEU A 35 -14.03 -8.77 -9.62
C LEU A 35 -13.42 -10.17 -9.49
N GLY A 36 -13.02 -10.59 -8.30
CA GLY A 36 -12.52 -11.94 -8.04
C GLY A 36 -11.02 -12.09 -8.04
N HIS A 37 -10.27 -10.99 -8.07
CA HIS A 37 -8.81 -11.06 -8.08
C HIS A 37 -8.22 -11.07 -6.68
N ASP A 38 -6.98 -11.56 -6.56
CA ASP A 38 -6.17 -11.50 -5.35
C ASP A 38 -5.34 -10.23 -5.40
N VAL A 39 -5.68 -9.24 -4.57
CA VAL A 39 -5.16 -7.88 -4.70
C VAL A 39 -4.32 -7.51 -3.48
N TYR A 40 -3.12 -7.00 -3.74
CA TYR A 40 -2.16 -6.55 -2.73
C TYR A 40 -1.85 -5.08 -2.93
N TYR A 41 -1.40 -4.43 -1.86
CA TYR A 41 -1.02 -3.03 -1.84
C TYR A 41 0.43 -2.89 -1.36
N ALA A 42 1.21 -2.03 -1.99
CA ALA A 42 2.56 -1.74 -1.52
C ALA A 42 2.95 -0.28 -1.72
N GLU A 43 3.77 0.22 -0.80
CA GLU A 43 4.45 1.52 -0.90
C GLU A 43 5.95 1.28 -0.74
N GLU A 44 6.68 1.52 -1.80
CA GLU A 44 8.11 1.21 -1.88
C GLU A 44 8.93 2.39 -2.40
N SER A 45 8.37 3.60 -2.44
CA SER A 45 9.08 4.77 -2.94
C SER A 45 10.27 5.16 -2.08
N GLY A 46 10.21 4.81 -0.78
CA GLY A 46 11.23 5.18 0.17
C GLY A 46 11.24 6.65 0.57
N ALA A 47 10.35 7.46 0.03
CA ALA A 47 10.27 8.88 0.38
C ALA A 47 9.78 9.07 1.82
N PRO A 48 10.31 10.09 2.55
CA PRO A 48 9.87 10.34 3.91
C PRO A 48 8.38 10.71 3.96
N PRO A 49 7.65 10.26 5.00
CA PRO A 49 6.22 10.48 5.07
C PRO A 49 5.85 11.91 5.44
N TYR A 50 4.68 12.34 4.97
CA TYR A 50 4.04 13.59 5.37
C TYR A 50 3.10 13.31 6.55
N ASP A 51 3.25 14.06 7.64
CA ASP A 51 2.37 13.95 8.81
C ASP A 51 1.39 15.13 8.82
N PRO A 52 0.10 14.91 8.53
CA PRO A 52 -0.88 16.00 8.49
C PRO A 52 -1.15 16.62 9.86
N ARG A 53 -0.81 15.95 10.96
CA ARG A 53 -0.99 16.50 12.31
C ARG A 53 -0.06 17.68 12.55
N VAL A 54 1.15 17.62 12.00
CA VAL A 54 2.15 18.69 12.12
C VAL A 54 2.37 19.43 10.80
N LYS A 55 1.67 19.04 9.74
CA LYS A 55 1.73 19.67 8.40
C LYS A 55 3.16 19.75 7.86
N SER A 56 3.92 18.67 8.00
CA SER A 56 5.32 18.62 7.59
C SER A 56 5.76 17.22 7.25
N ILE A 57 6.82 17.13 6.47
CA ILE A 57 7.53 15.87 6.23
C ILE A 57 8.26 15.50 7.52
N VAL A 58 8.15 14.21 7.89
CA VAL A 58 8.75 13.69 9.12
C VAL A 58 9.59 12.46 8.81
N ALA A 59 10.47 12.09 9.73
CA ALA A 59 11.28 10.88 9.58
C ALA A 59 10.56 9.63 10.10
N ASP A 60 9.76 9.79 11.15
CA ASP A 60 9.07 8.68 11.81
C ASP A 60 7.76 8.35 11.11
N PRO A 61 7.63 7.13 10.51
CA PRO A 61 6.43 6.74 9.78
C PRO A 61 5.33 6.15 10.66
N THR A 62 5.48 6.11 11.98
CA THR A 62 4.58 5.38 12.88
C THR A 62 3.11 5.78 12.69
N TYR A 63 2.81 7.08 12.66
CA TYR A 63 1.45 7.55 12.44
C TYR A 63 0.92 7.15 11.07
N ASN A 64 1.74 7.33 10.04
CA ASN A 64 1.40 7.05 8.66
C ASN A 64 1.10 5.57 8.44
N VAL A 65 1.94 4.70 8.99
CA VAL A 65 1.75 3.26 8.93
C VAL A 65 0.50 2.84 9.69
N ALA A 66 0.25 3.43 10.85
CA ALA A 66 -0.96 3.13 11.64
C ALA A 66 -2.22 3.50 10.87
N CYS A 67 -2.27 4.65 10.21
CA CYS A 67 -3.39 5.05 9.37
C CYS A 67 -3.62 4.07 8.22
N LEU A 68 -2.55 3.69 7.53
CA LEU A 68 -2.61 2.74 6.43
C LEU A 68 -3.11 1.37 6.90
N GLN A 69 -2.53 0.85 7.97
CA GLN A 69 -2.90 -0.43 8.55
C GLN A 69 -4.37 -0.47 8.97
N GLN A 70 -4.83 0.54 9.70
CA GLN A 70 -6.21 0.61 10.16
C GLN A 70 -7.19 0.62 8.98
N THR A 71 -6.90 1.44 7.98
CA THR A 71 -7.75 1.55 6.80
C THR A 71 -7.81 0.25 6.02
N LEU A 72 -6.66 -0.35 5.74
CA LEU A 72 -6.61 -1.59 4.97
C LEU A 72 -7.20 -2.76 5.72
N THR A 73 -6.99 -2.86 7.03
CA THR A 73 -7.59 -3.89 7.87
C THR A 73 -9.11 -3.78 7.85
N ARG A 74 -9.64 -2.57 7.95
CA ARG A 74 -11.08 -2.31 7.95
C ARG A 74 -11.76 -2.80 6.68
N PHE A 75 -11.07 -2.75 5.54
CA PHE A 75 -11.62 -3.17 4.26
C PHE A 75 -11.20 -4.57 3.83
N GLY A 76 -10.60 -5.36 4.73
CA GLY A 76 -10.29 -6.76 4.50
C GLY A 76 -8.93 -7.05 3.89
N PHE A 77 -7.99 -6.09 3.96
CA PHE A 77 -6.65 -6.24 3.39
C PHE A 77 -5.55 -6.37 4.45
N ALA A 78 -5.89 -6.87 5.65
CA ALA A 78 -4.95 -6.93 6.78
C ALA A 78 -3.62 -7.63 6.44
N ASP A 79 -3.67 -8.68 5.62
CA ASP A 79 -2.49 -9.49 5.25
C ASP A 79 -2.00 -9.20 3.83
N HIS A 80 -2.48 -8.14 3.20
CA HIS A 80 -2.29 -7.88 1.79
C HIS A 80 -1.66 -6.52 1.50
N TRP A 81 -0.83 -6.01 2.42
CA TRP A 81 -0.19 -4.71 2.26
C TRP A 81 1.24 -4.71 2.79
N GLY A 82 2.06 -3.84 2.23
CA GLY A 82 3.41 -3.58 2.70
C GLY A 82 3.80 -2.12 2.53
N TYR A 83 4.64 -1.64 3.45
CA TYR A 83 5.19 -0.29 3.45
C TYR A 83 6.67 -0.37 3.79
N TRP A 84 7.53 0.26 2.98
CA TRP A 84 8.96 0.32 3.22
C TRP A 84 9.37 1.71 3.70
N ASP A 85 9.98 1.76 4.89
CA ASP A 85 10.62 2.94 5.44
C ASP A 85 12.10 2.89 5.10
N GLN A 86 12.55 3.77 4.20
CA GLN A 86 13.93 3.81 3.76
C GLN A 86 14.86 4.30 4.87
N GLY A 87 14.39 5.23 5.72
CA GLY A 87 15.21 5.84 6.74
C GLY A 87 15.83 4.84 7.70
N GLU A 88 15.05 3.84 8.13
CA GLU A 88 15.51 2.77 9.00
C GLU A 88 15.59 1.42 8.30
N ASP A 89 15.36 1.39 6.99
CA ASP A 89 15.30 0.17 6.17
C ASP A 89 14.40 -0.88 6.80
N ARG A 90 13.18 -0.48 7.13
CA ARG A 90 12.22 -1.31 7.82
C ARG A 90 10.96 -1.52 6.98
N HIS A 91 10.49 -2.78 6.94
CA HIS A 91 9.24 -3.14 6.29
C HIS A 91 8.13 -3.31 7.31
N TYR A 92 6.97 -2.73 7.02
CA TYR A 92 5.74 -2.89 7.80
C TYR A 92 4.74 -3.69 6.97
N GLY A 93 3.96 -4.53 7.63
CA GLY A 93 3.07 -5.46 6.93
C GLY A 93 3.86 -6.59 6.29
N LEU A 94 3.76 -6.74 4.98
CA LEU A 94 4.52 -7.75 4.26
C LEU A 94 6.03 -7.50 4.38
N SER A 95 6.82 -8.58 4.51
CA SER A 95 8.27 -8.49 4.60
C SER A 95 8.89 -8.17 3.24
N ARG A 96 10.19 -7.82 3.25
CA ARG A 96 10.96 -7.60 2.01
C ARG A 96 10.87 -8.80 1.09
N ASP A 97 11.06 -10.00 1.63
CA ASP A 97 11.04 -11.23 0.81
C ASP A 97 9.65 -11.53 0.27
N GLN A 98 8.61 -11.29 1.07
CA GLN A 98 7.23 -11.45 0.62
C GLN A 98 6.90 -10.47 -0.52
N LEU A 99 7.33 -9.22 -0.42
CA LEU A 99 7.13 -8.23 -1.47
C LEU A 99 7.91 -8.59 -2.73
N ARG A 100 9.13 -9.08 -2.60
CA ARG A 100 9.93 -9.53 -3.74
C ARG A 100 9.24 -10.66 -4.50
N VAL A 101 8.76 -11.67 -3.77
CA VAL A 101 8.02 -12.80 -4.36
C VAL A 101 6.75 -12.29 -5.04
N LEU A 102 6.07 -11.34 -4.42
CA LEU A 102 4.85 -10.75 -4.96
C LEU A 102 5.11 -10.02 -6.29
N HIS A 103 6.19 -9.25 -6.38
CA HIS A 103 6.59 -8.60 -7.63
C HIS A 103 6.85 -9.62 -8.75
N GLU A 104 7.49 -10.74 -8.41
CA GLU A 104 7.77 -11.81 -9.38
C GLU A 104 6.49 -12.53 -9.83
N ARG A 105 5.54 -12.70 -8.90
CA ARG A 105 4.30 -13.47 -9.13
C ARG A 105 3.17 -12.68 -9.73
N ALA A 106 3.16 -11.37 -9.54
CA ALA A 106 2.02 -10.54 -9.95
C ALA A 106 1.77 -10.64 -11.44
N ASP A 107 0.53 -10.88 -11.81
CA ASP A 107 0.10 -10.86 -13.21
C ASP A 107 0.03 -9.43 -13.73
N VAL A 108 -0.35 -8.49 -12.85
CA VAL A 108 -0.49 -7.07 -13.19
C VAL A 108 0.03 -6.23 -12.02
N ILE A 109 0.76 -5.17 -12.34
CA ILE A 109 1.14 -4.14 -11.38
C ILE A 109 0.46 -2.85 -11.82
N VAL A 110 -0.36 -2.28 -10.92
CA VAL A 110 -1.07 -1.03 -11.16
C VAL A 110 -0.37 0.08 -10.37
N ASN A 111 0.31 0.97 -11.05
CA ASN A 111 1.01 2.08 -10.41
C ASN A 111 0.15 3.35 -10.50
N LEU A 112 -0.51 3.70 -9.39
CA LEU A 112 -1.43 4.84 -9.35
C LEU A 112 -0.72 6.18 -9.23
N CYS A 113 0.51 6.19 -8.73
CA CYS A 113 1.23 7.44 -8.47
C CYS A 113 2.31 7.75 -9.51
N GLY A 114 2.61 6.85 -10.42
CA GLY A 114 3.62 7.03 -11.44
C GLY A 114 5.06 7.00 -10.92
N ALA A 115 5.24 6.54 -9.70
CA ALA A 115 6.55 6.50 -9.08
C ALA A 115 7.37 5.27 -9.49
#